data_8eba2feef8775b0632f8a6e521737255
#
_entry.id   8eba2feef8775b0632f8a6e521737255
#
_cell.length_a   1.000
_cell.length_b   1.000
_cell.length_c   1.000
_cell.angle_alpha   90.00
_cell.angle_beta   90.00
_cell.angle_gamma   90.00
#
_symmetry.space_group_name_H-M   'P 1'
#
loop_
_entity.id
_entity.type
_entity.pdbx_description
1 polymer ?
#
loop_
_entity_poly.entity_id
_entity_poly.type
_entity_poly.pdbx_seq_one_letter_code
_entity_poly.pdbx_strand_id
1 'polypeptide(L)'
;MVFNRLFEERAISFQSVFESGDDISFGSLSDTTVNADTVWQISAVTSAVNLIAGTISTLPVDCFYRDGDGARRPFRPKPAWVNQPDVAMGRSAFYTQAIVSMLMDGNCFIRVFSRGGRIVNLMVLNPLDVEVNRNGVGRLVFTVQGEKKTLSDEEVVHITDILRPGQVRGISRVKMMKNAFGLSLALESYAAKFFGSGTNMNGIIEFPGNLSSEQASELARNFDNRHRGWRHGQKTGILSGGATFKATQIDPENAQAIESRRFAVEEVARIFSTPSHLLNVPGTTSYASLEESNRSWWVTGLRPILARLEDALSPLLARESGGENAFLRWNIDAIVRSDLSTRSQSYSTGLQAGYLSVNDVRRLEDLRPMEDASADAVRVPLANVNISDADVRAQRERVQMARDLVFAGYDPASVLEMLGLPAMEHSGLPSVQLQSVAQNAKTEQEGADVDAQYKDGVE
;
A
#
# COMPACT_ATOMS: atom_id res chain seq x y z
N MET A 1 -33.16 38.77 -1.54
CA MET A 1 -33.61 37.99 -2.72
C MET A 1 -32.74 38.15 -3.97
N VAL A 2 -31.84 39.09 -4.06
CA VAL A 2 -30.98 39.32 -5.24
C VAL A 2 -29.66 38.51 -5.19
N PHE A 3 -29.19 38.13 -4.00
CA PHE A 3 -27.92 37.40 -3.84
C PHE A 3 -28.03 35.90 -4.19
N ASN A 4 -29.19 35.27 -4.07
CA ASN A 4 -29.36 33.86 -4.42
C ASN A 4 -29.34 33.60 -5.93
N ARG A 5 -29.82 34.53 -6.76
CA ARG A 5 -29.79 34.33 -8.21
C ARG A 5 -28.40 34.37 -8.84
N LEU A 6 -27.49 35.14 -8.28
CA LEU A 6 -26.09 35.22 -8.76
C LEU A 6 -25.26 33.97 -8.51
N PHE A 7 -25.62 33.19 -7.51
CA PHE A 7 -24.96 31.91 -7.23
C PHE A 7 -25.56 30.76 -8.05
N GLU A 8 -26.85 30.77 -8.34
CA GLU A 8 -27.50 29.77 -9.20
C GLU A 8 -27.04 29.90 -10.66
N GLU A 9 -26.94 31.09 -11.24
CA GLU A 9 -26.46 31.27 -12.60
C GLU A 9 -24.98 30.92 -12.80
N ARG A 10 -24.12 31.11 -11.81
CA ARG A 10 -22.71 30.67 -11.87
C ARG A 10 -22.56 29.16 -11.73
N ALA A 11 -23.39 28.50 -10.96
CA ALA A 11 -23.39 27.04 -10.84
C ALA A 11 -23.82 26.36 -12.15
N ILE A 12 -24.82 26.91 -12.83
CA ILE A 12 -25.34 26.38 -14.09
C ILE A 12 -24.34 26.53 -15.25
N SER A 13 -23.55 27.62 -15.30
CA SER A 13 -22.62 27.84 -16.41
C SER A 13 -21.35 26.97 -16.35
N PHE A 14 -20.93 26.52 -15.16
CA PHE A 14 -19.79 25.61 -15.02
C PHE A 14 -20.18 24.14 -15.16
N GLN A 15 -21.40 23.80 -14.80
CA GLN A 15 -21.94 22.44 -14.86
C GLN A 15 -22.24 22.02 -16.30
N SER A 16 -22.79 22.92 -17.12
CA SER A 16 -23.15 22.62 -18.49
C SER A 16 -21.98 22.39 -19.46
N VAL A 17 -20.78 22.86 -19.13
CA VAL A 17 -19.58 22.63 -19.95
C VAL A 17 -18.94 21.27 -19.67
N PHE A 18 -19.23 20.63 -18.52
CA PHE A 18 -18.63 19.36 -18.11
C PHE A 18 -19.63 18.20 -17.98
N GLU A 19 -20.94 18.48 -18.01
CA GLU A 19 -22.01 17.46 -17.92
C GLU A 19 -22.59 17.02 -19.26
N SER A 20 -22.25 17.68 -20.38
CA SER A 20 -22.53 17.07 -21.66
C SER A 20 -21.63 15.82 -21.72
N GLY A 21 -22.26 14.67 -21.47
CA GLY A 21 -21.71 13.34 -21.75
C GLY A 21 -21.46 13.12 -23.24
N ASP A 22 -21.45 14.18 -24.01
CA ASP A 22 -20.90 14.20 -25.32
C ASP A 22 -19.40 13.92 -25.18
N ASP A 23 -19.00 12.82 -25.74
CA ASP A 23 -17.67 12.61 -26.28
C ASP A 23 -17.29 13.89 -27.00
N ILE A 24 -16.76 14.89 -26.27
CA ILE A 24 -16.03 15.95 -26.90
C ILE A 24 -14.84 15.22 -27.48
N SER A 25 -15.03 14.73 -28.68
CA SER A 25 -14.00 14.50 -29.65
C SER A 25 -13.25 15.84 -29.70
N PHE A 26 -12.34 16.05 -28.75
CA PHE A 26 -11.24 16.93 -29.06
C PHE A 26 -10.75 16.35 -30.38
N GLY A 27 -10.83 17.14 -31.44
CA GLY A 27 -10.14 16.87 -32.67
C GLY A 27 -8.70 16.62 -32.29
N SER A 28 -8.47 15.47 -31.73
CA SER A 28 -7.18 15.01 -31.28
C SER A 28 -6.46 14.75 -32.58
N LEU A 29 -5.24 15.13 -32.62
CA LEU A 29 -4.24 14.71 -33.58
C LEU A 29 -4.25 13.18 -33.81
N SER A 30 -4.95 12.41 -33.00
CA SER A 30 -5.26 11.00 -33.17
C SER A 30 -6.79 10.81 -33.10
N ASP A 31 -7.36 10.30 -34.15
CA ASP A 31 -8.78 9.90 -34.33
C ASP A 31 -9.19 8.78 -33.35
N THR A 32 -8.62 8.75 -32.14
CA THR A 32 -8.71 7.66 -31.17
C THR A 32 -9.58 8.11 -30.00
N THR A 33 -10.72 7.47 -29.82
CA THR A 33 -11.61 7.69 -28.68
C THR A 33 -10.95 7.23 -27.39
N VAL A 34 -10.77 8.13 -26.42
CA VAL A 34 -10.21 7.84 -25.09
C VAL A 34 -11.35 7.77 -24.08
N ASN A 35 -11.66 6.57 -23.64
CA ASN A 35 -12.60 6.27 -22.57
C ASN A 35 -12.00 5.22 -21.61
N ALA A 36 -12.72 4.83 -20.56
CA ALA A 36 -12.24 3.84 -19.62
C ALA A 36 -11.87 2.52 -20.31
N ASP A 37 -12.68 2.04 -21.25
CA ASP A 37 -12.48 0.75 -21.92
C ASP A 37 -11.27 0.75 -22.85
N THR A 38 -11.06 1.86 -23.61
CA THR A 38 -9.91 1.96 -24.51
C THR A 38 -8.60 2.12 -23.75
N VAL A 39 -8.62 2.82 -22.60
CA VAL A 39 -7.42 3.01 -21.76
C VAL A 39 -6.99 1.71 -21.09
N TRP A 40 -7.91 0.79 -20.81
CA TRP A 40 -7.57 -0.57 -20.34
C TRP A 40 -6.73 -1.37 -21.34
N GLN A 41 -6.76 -1.04 -22.62
CA GLN A 41 -5.93 -1.71 -23.64
C GLN A 41 -4.45 -1.31 -23.51
N ILE A 42 -4.14 -0.20 -22.87
CA ILE A 42 -2.76 0.22 -22.58
C ILE A 42 -2.19 -0.68 -21.48
N SER A 43 -1.22 -1.52 -21.83
CA SER A 43 -0.64 -2.52 -20.92
C SER A 43 -0.08 -1.90 -19.63
N ALA A 44 0.52 -0.72 -19.72
CA ALA A 44 1.04 0.01 -18.56
C ALA A 44 -0.06 0.45 -17.60
N VAL A 45 -1.24 0.88 -18.11
CA VAL A 45 -2.39 1.25 -17.29
C VAL A 45 -2.92 0.04 -16.55
N THR A 46 -3.18 -1.04 -17.26
CA THR A 46 -3.64 -2.30 -16.68
C THR A 46 -2.67 -2.80 -15.61
N SER A 47 -1.37 -2.73 -15.87
CA SER A 47 -0.33 -3.11 -14.91
C SER A 47 -0.36 -2.22 -13.66
N ALA A 48 -0.38 -0.90 -13.82
CA ALA A 48 -0.38 0.05 -12.71
C ALA A 48 -1.62 -0.10 -11.83
N VAL A 49 -2.81 -0.17 -12.44
CA VAL A 49 -4.08 -0.31 -11.71
C VAL A 49 -4.17 -1.65 -10.99
N ASN A 50 -3.78 -2.75 -11.66
CA ASN A 50 -3.76 -4.08 -11.03
C ASN A 50 -2.74 -4.15 -9.88
N LEU A 51 -1.58 -3.52 -10.02
CA LEU A 51 -0.58 -3.47 -8.96
C LEU A 51 -1.12 -2.74 -7.73
N ILE A 52 -1.70 -1.55 -7.90
CA ILE A 52 -2.28 -0.77 -6.79
C ILE A 52 -3.45 -1.53 -6.16
N ALA A 53 -4.41 -1.95 -6.97
CA ALA A 53 -5.63 -2.60 -6.48
C ALA A 53 -5.32 -3.97 -5.85
N GLY A 54 -4.46 -4.78 -6.48
CA GLY A 54 -4.03 -6.07 -5.96
C GLY A 54 -3.30 -5.93 -4.63
N THR A 55 -2.37 -4.99 -4.54
CA THR A 55 -1.62 -4.74 -3.31
C THR A 55 -2.54 -4.34 -2.16
N ILE A 56 -3.41 -3.36 -2.36
CA ILE A 56 -4.31 -2.86 -1.30
C ILE A 56 -5.36 -3.93 -0.92
N SER A 57 -5.91 -4.64 -1.88
CA SER A 57 -6.97 -5.64 -1.64
C SER A 57 -6.51 -6.85 -0.81
N THR A 58 -5.21 -7.14 -0.82
CA THR A 58 -4.61 -8.22 -0.03
C THR A 58 -4.28 -7.83 1.40
N LEU A 59 -4.19 -6.54 1.71
CA LEU A 59 -3.90 -6.05 3.05
C LEU A 59 -4.96 -6.47 4.07
N PRO A 60 -4.56 -6.91 5.28
CA PRO A 60 -5.50 -7.09 6.38
C PRO A 60 -6.14 -5.77 6.79
N VAL A 61 -7.44 -5.84 7.09
CA VAL A 61 -8.20 -4.70 7.62
C VAL A 61 -8.52 -4.98 9.07
N ASP A 62 -8.09 -4.10 9.96
CA ASP A 62 -8.33 -4.20 11.40
C ASP A 62 -9.32 -3.14 11.87
N CYS A 63 -10.07 -3.51 12.91
CA CYS A 63 -11.05 -2.65 13.57
C CYS A 63 -10.51 -2.21 14.92
N PHE A 64 -10.60 -0.91 15.19
CA PHE A 64 -10.16 -0.32 16.45
C PHE A 64 -11.22 0.65 16.99
N TYR A 65 -11.13 0.93 18.29
CA TYR A 65 -11.80 2.06 18.90
C TYR A 65 -10.81 2.85 19.76
N ARG A 66 -11.12 4.11 20.01
CA ARG A 66 -10.37 4.94 20.97
C ARG A 66 -11.07 4.89 22.31
N ASP A 67 -10.30 4.56 23.33
CA ASP A 67 -10.74 4.62 24.73
C ASP A 67 -10.86 6.08 25.20
N GLY A 68 -11.49 6.29 26.35
CA GLY A 68 -11.60 7.62 26.99
C GLY A 68 -10.25 8.32 27.19
N ASP A 69 -9.19 7.54 27.38
CA ASP A 69 -7.80 8.03 27.50
C ASP A 69 -7.12 8.27 26.14
N GLY A 70 -7.84 8.12 25.01
CA GLY A 70 -7.32 8.28 23.66
C GLY A 70 -6.51 7.09 23.14
N ALA A 71 -6.29 6.05 23.96
CA ALA A 71 -5.57 4.85 23.57
C ALA A 71 -6.34 4.04 22.52
N ARG A 72 -5.60 3.51 21.52
CA ARG A 72 -6.15 2.65 20.48
C ARG A 72 -6.27 1.22 20.98
N ARG A 73 -7.49 0.68 20.99
CA ARG A 73 -7.78 -0.71 21.37
C ARG A 73 -8.44 -1.49 20.23
N PRO A 74 -8.15 -2.79 20.08
CA PRO A 74 -8.81 -3.63 19.08
C PRO A 74 -10.32 -3.72 19.35
N PHE A 75 -11.11 -3.51 18.30
CA PHE A 75 -12.55 -3.70 18.33
C PHE A 75 -12.89 -5.19 18.11
N ARG A 76 -13.54 -5.80 19.09
CA ARG A 76 -13.92 -7.22 19.08
C ARG A 76 -15.37 -7.40 19.55
N PRO A 77 -16.15 -8.31 18.95
CA PRO A 77 -15.85 -9.09 17.75
C PRO A 77 -15.82 -8.22 16.49
N LYS A 78 -14.97 -8.60 15.53
CA LYS A 78 -14.89 -7.92 14.24
C LYS A 78 -16.18 -8.13 13.45
N PRO A 79 -16.84 -7.10 12.91
CA PRO A 79 -18.04 -7.25 12.12
C PRO A 79 -17.83 -8.13 10.89
N ALA A 80 -18.85 -8.94 10.54
CA ALA A 80 -18.73 -9.90 9.45
C ALA A 80 -18.43 -9.23 8.10
N TRP A 81 -19.01 -8.07 7.81
CA TRP A 81 -18.82 -7.33 6.57
C TRP A 81 -17.39 -6.84 6.36
N VAL A 82 -16.57 -6.71 7.41
CA VAL A 82 -15.14 -6.33 7.26
C VAL A 82 -14.34 -7.47 6.64
N ASN A 83 -14.67 -8.72 7.00
CA ASN A 83 -14.03 -9.91 6.45
C ASN A 83 -14.68 -10.36 5.14
N GLN A 84 -15.98 -10.20 5.00
CA GLN A 84 -16.80 -10.57 3.85
C GLN A 84 -17.74 -9.40 3.51
N PRO A 85 -17.24 -8.36 2.80
CA PRO A 85 -18.05 -7.17 2.49
C PRO A 85 -19.26 -7.50 1.62
N ASP A 86 -19.07 -8.31 0.59
CA ASP A 86 -20.10 -8.76 -0.32
C ASP A 86 -20.31 -10.26 -0.19
N VAL A 87 -21.59 -10.69 -0.07
CA VAL A 87 -21.96 -12.11 0.02
C VAL A 87 -21.66 -12.88 -1.27
N ALA A 88 -21.62 -12.22 -2.41
CA ALA A 88 -21.42 -12.82 -3.72
C ALA A 88 -19.95 -12.97 -4.11
N MET A 89 -19.03 -12.23 -3.49
CA MET A 89 -17.62 -12.24 -3.86
C MET A 89 -16.68 -12.16 -2.65
N GLY A 90 -15.46 -12.64 -2.82
CA GLY A 90 -14.45 -12.57 -1.77
C GLY A 90 -13.99 -11.13 -1.49
N ARG A 91 -13.47 -10.91 -0.27
CA ARG A 91 -12.99 -9.60 0.21
C ARG A 91 -12.01 -8.94 -0.77
N SER A 92 -11.03 -9.69 -1.28
CA SER A 92 -10.03 -9.16 -2.22
C SER A 92 -10.68 -8.65 -3.51
N ALA A 93 -11.62 -9.42 -4.10
CA ALA A 93 -12.34 -9.01 -5.30
C ALA A 93 -13.17 -7.74 -5.08
N PHE A 94 -13.84 -7.62 -3.93
CA PHE A 94 -14.61 -6.44 -3.56
C PHE A 94 -13.72 -5.18 -3.51
N TYR A 95 -12.61 -5.23 -2.77
CA TYR A 95 -11.72 -4.08 -2.67
C TYR A 95 -11.00 -3.78 -3.98
N THR A 96 -10.68 -4.79 -4.79
CA THR A 96 -10.15 -4.59 -6.15
C THR A 96 -11.14 -3.79 -6.98
N GLN A 97 -12.42 -4.15 -7.02
CA GLN A 97 -13.45 -3.38 -7.74
C GLN A 97 -13.58 -1.95 -7.23
N ALA A 98 -13.58 -1.76 -5.92
CA ALA A 98 -13.69 -0.43 -5.32
C ALA A 98 -12.51 0.48 -5.72
N ILE A 99 -11.30 -0.06 -5.69
CA ILE A 99 -10.08 0.69 -6.04
C ILE A 99 -10.01 0.97 -7.53
N VAL A 100 -10.34 -0.02 -8.36
CA VAL A 100 -10.41 0.13 -9.82
C VAL A 100 -11.42 1.23 -10.19
N SER A 101 -12.62 1.20 -9.61
CA SER A 101 -13.64 2.25 -9.83
C SER A 101 -13.10 3.63 -9.47
N MET A 102 -12.43 3.75 -8.32
CA MET A 102 -11.86 5.02 -7.86
C MET A 102 -10.73 5.51 -8.78
N LEU A 103 -9.82 4.63 -9.22
CA LEU A 103 -8.68 5.01 -10.06
C LEU A 103 -9.09 5.37 -11.49
N MET A 104 -10.09 4.68 -12.07
CA MET A 104 -10.50 4.86 -13.46
C MET A 104 -11.56 5.95 -13.62
N ASP A 105 -12.60 5.96 -12.79
CA ASP A 105 -13.67 6.96 -12.85
C ASP A 105 -13.42 8.17 -11.94
N GLY A 106 -12.56 8.03 -10.92
CA GLY A 106 -12.37 9.03 -9.87
C GLY A 106 -13.38 8.89 -8.73
N ASN A 107 -14.32 7.95 -8.81
CA ASN A 107 -15.37 7.71 -7.83
C ASN A 107 -15.57 6.22 -7.60
N CYS A 108 -15.86 5.86 -6.36
CA CYS A 108 -16.34 4.55 -6.00
C CYS A 108 -17.61 4.73 -5.16
N PHE A 109 -18.68 4.05 -5.54
CA PHE A 109 -19.94 4.05 -4.83
C PHE A 109 -20.19 2.65 -4.27
N ILE A 110 -20.42 2.57 -2.95
CA ILE A 110 -20.68 1.31 -2.27
C ILE A 110 -22.08 1.37 -1.68
N ARG A 111 -22.98 0.57 -2.21
CA ARG A 111 -24.35 0.40 -1.68
C ARG A 111 -24.29 -0.36 -0.36
N VAL A 112 -24.92 0.18 0.68
CA VAL A 112 -24.96 -0.41 2.00
C VAL A 112 -26.35 -1.02 2.23
N PHE A 113 -26.38 -2.32 2.48
CA PHE A 113 -27.59 -3.03 2.87
C PHE A 113 -27.55 -3.31 4.37
N SER A 114 -28.52 -2.78 5.10
CA SER A 114 -28.62 -2.95 6.54
C SER A 114 -29.98 -3.52 6.96
N ARG A 115 -29.98 -4.33 8.01
CA ARG A 115 -31.20 -4.88 8.62
C ARG A 115 -31.08 -4.80 10.15
N GLY A 116 -32.03 -4.13 10.78
CA GLY A 116 -32.01 -3.98 12.24
C GLY A 116 -30.76 -3.26 12.77
N GLY A 117 -30.25 -2.24 12.06
CA GLY A 117 -29.05 -1.48 12.43
C GLY A 117 -27.72 -2.16 12.13
N ARG A 118 -27.73 -3.44 11.67
CA ARG A 118 -26.51 -4.17 11.29
C ARG A 118 -26.34 -4.19 9.79
N ILE A 119 -25.10 -4.07 9.33
CA ILE A 119 -24.73 -4.17 7.92
C ILE A 119 -24.71 -5.65 7.53
N VAL A 120 -25.51 -5.97 6.49
CA VAL A 120 -25.66 -7.33 5.98
C VAL A 120 -24.83 -7.55 4.72
N ASN A 121 -24.76 -6.53 3.85
CA ASN A 121 -24.02 -6.61 2.60
C ASN A 121 -23.55 -5.23 2.14
N LEU A 122 -22.41 -5.21 1.47
CA LEU A 122 -21.88 -4.06 0.75
C LEU A 122 -21.73 -4.46 -0.72
N MET A 123 -22.12 -3.57 -1.65
CA MET A 123 -22.03 -3.83 -3.07
C MET A 123 -21.42 -2.61 -3.79
N VAL A 124 -20.38 -2.82 -4.56
CA VAL A 124 -19.80 -1.77 -5.40
C VAL A 124 -20.72 -1.53 -6.60
N LEU A 125 -21.13 -0.29 -6.78
CA LEU A 125 -21.97 0.14 -7.92
C LEU A 125 -21.11 0.59 -9.08
N ASN A 126 -21.63 0.42 -10.31
CA ASN A 126 -21.01 1.04 -11.47
C ASN A 126 -21.13 2.57 -11.35
N PRO A 127 -20.01 3.31 -11.37
CA PRO A 127 -20.06 4.77 -11.20
C PRO A 127 -20.82 5.52 -12.30
N LEU A 128 -20.98 4.91 -13.46
CA LEU A 128 -21.75 5.49 -14.57
C LEU A 128 -23.27 5.48 -14.30
N ASP A 129 -23.75 4.57 -13.45
CA ASP A 129 -25.15 4.40 -13.11
C ASP A 129 -25.57 5.23 -11.89
N VAL A 130 -24.65 6.02 -11.31
CA VAL A 130 -24.90 6.78 -10.07
C VAL A 130 -24.78 8.27 -10.33
N GLU A 131 -25.84 9.00 -10.07
CA GLU A 131 -25.87 10.46 -10.04
C GLU A 131 -25.79 10.95 -8.60
N VAL A 132 -24.96 11.98 -8.35
CA VAL A 132 -24.72 12.54 -7.00
C VAL A 132 -25.18 13.98 -6.98
N ASN A 133 -26.08 14.29 -6.04
CA ASN A 133 -26.59 15.63 -5.83
C ASN A 133 -26.52 16.02 -4.36
N ARG A 134 -26.72 17.32 -4.05
CA ARG A 134 -26.92 17.80 -2.68
C ARG A 134 -28.38 18.11 -2.46
N ASN A 135 -28.91 17.66 -1.32
CA ASN A 135 -30.25 18.08 -0.89
C ASN A 135 -30.24 19.53 -0.33
N GLY A 136 -31.42 20.05 0.00
CA GLY A 136 -31.58 21.40 0.53
C GLY A 136 -30.85 21.66 1.87
N VAL A 137 -30.39 20.63 2.56
CA VAL A 137 -29.61 20.71 3.81
C VAL A 137 -28.11 20.55 3.56
N GLY A 138 -27.70 20.32 2.31
CA GLY A 138 -26.30 20.15 1.91
C GLY A 138 -25.75 18.72 2.02
N ARG A 139 -26.56 17.72 2.46
CA ARG A 139 -26.16 16.31 2.48
C ARG A 139 -26.19 15.71 1.08
N LEU A 140 -25.32 14.74 0.82
CA LEU A 140 -25.29 14.03 -0.46
C LEU A 140 -26.50 13.09 -0.59
N VAL A 141 -27.05 13.05 -1.78
CA VAL A 141 -28.10 12.12 -2.19
C VAL A 141 -27.73 11.49 -3.52
N PHE A 142 -28.10 10.23 -3.68
CA PHE A 142 -27.66 9.41 -4.79
C PHE A 142 -28.87 8.85 -5.54
N THR A 143 -28.90 9.07 -6.85
CA THR A 143 -29.87 8.44 -7.75
C THR A 143 -29.16 7.34 -8.51
N VAL A 144 -29.61 6.10 -8.35
CA VAL A 144 -28.99 4.93 -8.97
C VAL A 144 -29.91 4.46 -10.10
N GLN A 145 -29.35 4.25 -11.27
CA GLN A 145 -30.13 3.76 -12.42
C GLN A 145 -30.77 2.40 -12.08
N GLY A 146 -32.07 2.30 -12.29
CA GLY A 146 -32.86 1.12 -11.95
C GLY A 146 -33.46 1.11 -10.53
N GLU A 147 -33.03 2.00 -9.63
CA GLU A 147 -33.70 2.21 -8.35
C GLU A 147 -34.73 3.34 -8.45
N LYS A 148 -35.93 3.11 -7.87
CA LYS A 148 -37.01 4.11 -7.87
C LYS A 148 -36.85 5.20 -6.81
N LYS A 149 -36.01 4.95 -5.82
CA LYS A 149 -35.80 5.78 -4.63
C LYS A 149 -34.45 6.44 -4.69
N THR A 150 -34.39 7.72 -4.40
CA THR A 150 -33.15 8.42 -4.10
C THR A 150 -32.57 7.93 -2.76
N LEU A 151 -31.33 7.56 -2.76
CA LEU A 151 -30.62 7.00 -1.60
C LEU A 151 -29.90 8.10 -0.81
N SER A 152 -29.80 7.91 0.48
CA SER A 152 -29.07 8.82 1.38
C SER A 152 -27.59 8.45 1.46
N ASP A 153 -26.82 9.32 2.11
CA ASP A 153 -25.42 9.10 2.47
C ASP A 153 -25.22 8.02 3.56
N GLU A 154 -26.29 7.52 4.16
CA GLU A 154 -26.26 6.33 5.01
C GLU A 154 -26.42 5.03 4.23
N GLU A 155 -27.03 5.11 3.05
CA GLU A 155 -27.31 3.96 2.18
C GLU A 155 -26.25 3.78 1.09
N VAL A 156 -25.44 4.82 0.79
CA VAL A 156 -24.35 4.78 -0.18
C VAL A 156 -23.11 5.44 0.40
N VAL A 157 -22.01 4.70 0.44
CA VAL A 157 -20.69 5.27 0.73
C VAL A 157 -20.09 5.75 -0.57
N HIS A 158 -19.70 7.01 -0.63
CA HIS A 158 -19.04 7.62 -1.77
C HIS A 158 -17.57 7.90 -1.45
N ILE A 159 -16.68 7.30 -2.20
CA ILE A 159 -15.23 7.48 -2.10
C ILE A 159 -14.75 8.20 -3.35
N THR A 160 -14.09 9.33 -3.17
CA THR A 160 -13.56 10.14 -4.28
C THR A 160 -12.05 10.07 -4.33
N ASP A 161 -11.46 10.05 -5.53
CA ASP A 161 -10.01 10.15 -5.70
C ASP A 161 -9.57 11.63 -5.62
N ILE A 162 -9.73 12.39 -6.67
CA ILE A 162 -9.40 13.82 -6.72
C ILE A 162 -10.70 14.62 -6.77
N LEU A 163 -10.95 15.46 -5.78
CA LEU A 163 -12.14 16.29 -5.70
C LEU A 163 -11.76 17.76 -5.88
N ARG A 164 -12.39 18.44 -6.83
CA ARG A 164 -12.24 19.90 -6.98
C ARG A 164 -13.16 20.66 -6.03
N PRO A 165 -12.74 21.84 -5.56
CA PRO A 165 -13.62 22.69 -4.75
C PRO A 165 -14.98 22.92 -5.42
N GLY A 166 -16.08 22.78 -4.67
CA GLY A 166 -17.44 22.98 -5.14
C GLY A 166 -18.06 21.79 -5.89
N GLN A 167 -17.29 20.77 -6.26
CA GLN A 167 -17.81 19.56 -6.89
C GLN A 167 -18.15 18.49 -5.85
N VAL A 168 -19.06 17.59 -6.21
CA VAL A 168 -19.45 16.43 -5.38
C VAL A 168 -18.88 15.13 -5.92
N ARG A 169 -18.58 15.06 -7.22
CA ARG A 169 -17.94 13.91 -7.86
C ARG A 169 -16.44 14.14 -8.00
N GLY A 170 -15.69 13.09 -7.75
CA GLY A 170 -14.25 13.04 -8.04
C GLY A 170 -14.00 13.05 -9.56
N ILE A 171 -12.82 13.52 -9.94
CA ILE A 171 -12.42 13.62 -11.34
C ILE A 171 -11.69 12.35 -11.75
N SER A 172 -12.10 11.79 -12.87
CA SER A 172 -11.41 10.67 -13.50
C SER A 172 -9.99 11.05 -13.94
N ARG A 173 -9.00 10.28 -13.54
CA ARG A 173 -7.62 10.41 -14.06
C ARG A 173 -7.58 10.20 -15.56
N VAL A 174 -8.43 9.31 -16.09
CA VAL A 174 -8.55 9.03 -17.52
C VAL A 174 -9.04 10.28 -18.27
N LYS A 175 -10.10 10.92 -17.77
CA LYS A 175 -10.61 12.17 -18.38
C LYS A 175 -9.59 13.31 -18.28
N MET A 176 -8.89 13.42 -17.16
CA MET A 176 -7.94 14.49 -16.92
C MET A 176 -6.69 14.37 -17.79
N MET A 177 -6.23 13.13 -18.06
CA MET A 177 -5.02 12.84 -18.83
C MET A 177 -5.34 12.29 -20.25
N LYS A 178 -6.49 12.70 -20.81
CA LYS A 178 -7.00 12.21 -22.08
C LYS A 178 -5.96 12.30 -23.22
N ASN A 179 -5.19 13.38 -23.28
CA ASN A 179 -4.17 13.58 -24.31
C ASN A 179 -2.98 12.59 -24.20
N ALA A 180 -2.55 12.32 -22.99
CA ALA A 180 -1.43 11.38 -22.74
C ALA A 180 -1.85 9.94 -23.12
N PHE A 181 -3.04 9.53 -22.72
CA PHE A 181 -3.58 8.22 -23.11
C PHE A 181 -3.87 8.12 -24.62
N GLY A 182 -4.39 9.20 -25.22
CA GLY A 182 -4.61 9.27 -26.66
C GLY A 182 -3.32 9.11 -27.46
N LEU A 183 -2.23 9.75 -27.04
CA LEU A 183 -0.91 9.57 -27.63
C LEU A 183 -0.41 8.12 -27.49
N SER A 184 -0.56 7.51 -26.31
CA SER A 184 -0.18 6.11 -26.09
C SER A 184 -0.93 5.15 -27.01
N LEU A 185 -2.24 5.30 -27.13
CA LEU A 185 -3.08 4.49 -28.04
C LEU A 185 -2.71 4.72 -29.52
N ALA A 186 -2.41 5.95 -29.89
CA ALA A 186 -1.99 6.27 -31.24
C ALA A 186 -0.63 5.62 -31.58
N LEU A 187 0.32 5.64 -30.65
CA LEU A 187 1.62 4.97 -30.80
C LEU A 187 1.45 3.45 -30.94
N GLU A 188 0.59 2.84 -30.14
CA GLU A 188 0.31 1.40 -30.26
C GLU A 188 -0.38 1.05 -31.60
N SER A 189 -1.37 1.86 -32.02
CA SER A 189 -2.03 1.68 -33.29
C SER A 189 -1.05 1.85 -34.48
N TYR A 190 -0.18 2.85 -34.40
CA TYR A 190 0.87 3.06 -35.39
C TYR A 190 1.81 1.84 -35.47
N ALA A 191 2.32 1.38 -34.33
CA ALA A 191 3.18 0.20 -34.28
C ALA A 191 2.47 -1.05 -34.80
N ALA A 192 1.22 -1.27 -34.43
CA ALA A 192 0.43 -2.41 -34.90
C ALA A 192 0.22 -2.37 -36.43
N LYS A 193 -0.06 -1.19 -37.01
CA LYS A 193 -0.18 -1.02 -38.45
C LYS A 193 1.18 -1.23 -39.15
N PHE A 194 2.24 -0.66 -38.58
CA PHE A 194 3.61 -0.77 -39.11
C PHE A 194 4.08 -2.23 -39.19
N PHE A 195 3.93 -2.98 -38.10
CA PHE A 195 4.34 -4.40 -38.06
C PHE A 195 3.30 -5.32 -38.70
N GLY A 196 2.00 -5.01 -38.62
CA GLY A 196 0.92 -5.85 -39.10
C GLY A 196 0.72 -5.81 -40.59
N SER A 197 0.95 -4.68 -41.25
CA SER A 197 0.81 -4.51 -42.69
C SER A 197 2.01 -5.06 -43.49
N GLY A 198 3.11 -5.35 -42.82
CA GLY A 198 4.34 -5.83 -43.49
C GLY A 198 4.91 -4.82 -44.50
N THR A 199 4.36 -3.63 -44.54
CA THR A 199 4.74 -2.58 -45.49
C THR A 199 5.87 -1.71 -44.96
N ASN A 200 7.04 -2.30 -44.83
CA ASN A 200 8.27 -1.52 -44.93
C ASN A 200 8.55 -1.06 -46.38
N MET A 201 7.54 -1.18 -47.24
CA MET A 201 7.60 -0.82 -48.65
C MET A 201 6.68 0.37 -48.95
N ASN A 202 6.74 1.44 -48.19
CA ASN A 202 6.29 2.73 -48.70
C ASN A 202 7.30 3.19 -49.72
N GLY A 203 7.13 2.83 -50.94
CA GLY A 203 7.98 3.21 -52.05
C GLY A 203 7.13 3.63 -53.23
N ILE A 204 7.75 4.41 -54.08
CA ILE A 204 7.17 4.82 -55.36
C ILE A 204 7.69 3.89 -56.43
N ILE A 205 6.76 3.27 -57.19
CA ILE A 205 7.13 2.54 -58.43
C ILE A 205 7.18 3.56 -59.53
N GLU A 206 8.37 3.90 -60.02
CA GLU A 206 8.57 4.76 -61.15
C GLU A 206 8.58 3.91 -62.43
N PHE A 207 7.75 4.31 -63.37
CA PHE A 207 7.66 3.65 -64.67
C PHE A 207 8.14 4.62 -65.79
N PRO A 208 8.98 4.17 -66.70
CA PRO A 208 9.59 5.06 -67.72
C PRO A 208 8.65 5.47 -68.81
N GLY A 209 7.35 5.16 -68.75
CA GLY A 209 6.31 5.52 -69.73
C GLY A 209 5.01 5.96 -69.07
N ASN A 210 4.09 6.52 -69.84
CA ASN A 210 2.76 6.89 -69.37
C ASN A 210 1.91 5.64 -69.18
N LEU A 211 1.50 5.38 -67.93
CA LEU A 211 0.51 4.34 -67.60
C LEU A 211 -0.90 4.93 -67.69
N SER A 212 -1.86 4.20 -68.24
CA SER A 212 -3.24 4.54 -68.06
C SER A 212 -3.68 4.37 -66.58
N SER A 213 -4.73 5.06 -66.17
CA SER A 213 -5.26 4.98 -64.79
C SER A 213 -5.65 3.54 -64.42
N GLU A 214 -6.11 2.73 -65.35
CA GLU A 214 -6.47 1.34 -65.17
C GLU A 214 -5.20 0.47 -64.95
N GLN A 215 -4.18 0.68 -65.79
CA GLN A 215 -2.92 -0.06 -65.66
C GLN A 215 -2.19 0.27 -64.36
N ALA A 216 -2.19 1.54 -63.92
CA ALA A 216 -1.61 1.95 -62.66
C ALA A 216 -2.37 1.30 -61.48
N SER A 217 -3.70 1.25 -61.52
CA SER A 217 -4.53 0.60 -60.49
C SER A 217 -4.37 -0.90 -60.46
N GLU A 218 -4.16 -1.55 -61.59
CA GLU A 218 -3.92 -3.00 -61.66
C GLU A 218 -2.52 -3.35 -61.13
N LEU A 219 -1.51 -2.57 -61.44
CA LEU A 219 -0.14 -2.72 -60.94
C LEU A 219 -0.11 -2.57 -59.43
N ALA A 220 -0.79 -1.57 -58.89
CA ALA A 220 -0.88 -1.31 -57.48
C ALA A 220 -1.57 -2.47 -56.73
N ARG A 221 -2.73 -2.96 -57.25
CA ARG A 221 -3.43 -4.13 -56.68
C ARG A 221 -2.60 -5.40 -56.70
N ASN A 222 -1.91 -5.65 -57.83
CA ASN A 222 -1.08 -6.84 -57.96
C ASN A 222 0.15 -6.79 -57.04
N PHE A 223 0.71 -5.62 -56.83
CA PHE A 223 1.79 -5.39 -55.88
C PHE A 223 1.33 -5.58 -54.44
N ASP A 224 0.21 -4.95 -54.07
CA ASP A 224 -0.42 -5.08 -52.75
C ASP A 224 -0.78 -6.54 -52.41
N ASN A 225 -1.43 -7.25 -53.36
CA ASN A 225 -1.83 -8.65 -53.13
C ASN A 225 -0.66 -9.58 -52.90
N ARG A 226 0.52 -9.30 -53.47
CA ARG A 226 1.72 -10.12 -53.30
C ARG A 226 2.54 -9.79 -52.09
N HIS A 227 2.49 -8.55 -51.62
CA HIS A 227 3.38 -8.03 -50.55
C HIS A 227 2.64 -7.63 -49.28
N ARG A 228 1.31 -7.59 -49.27
CA ARG A 228 0.52 -7.23 -48.10
C ARG A 228 0.46 -8.35 -47.06
N GLY A 229 0.81 -8.00 -45.80
CA GLY A 229 0.72 -8.89 -44.64
C GLY A 229 2.07 -9.42 -44.16
N TRP A 230 2.21 -9.58 -42.85
CA TRP A 230 3.44 -9.98 -42.17
C TRP A 230 4.06 -11.28 -42.67
N ARG A 231 3.24 -12.20 -43.24
CA ARG A 231 3.69 -13.50 -43.83
C ARG A 231 4.29 -13.33 -45.22
N HIS A 232 4.14 -12.18 -45.88
CA HIS A 232 4.55 -11.96 -47.26
C HIS A 232 5.62 -10.88 -47.40
N GLY A 233 6.02 -10.21 -46.32
CA GLY A 233 6.96 -9.08 -46.33
C GLY A 233 8.39 -9.38 -46.78
N GLN A 234 8.75 -10.65 -46.94
CA GLN A 234 10.08 -11.05 -47.41
C GLN A 234 10.08 -11.64 -48.82
N LYS A 235 9.00 -11.55 -49.59
CA LYS A 235 8.94 -12.06 -50.96
C LYS A 235 9.60 -11.10 -51.91
N THR A 236 10.50 -11.60 -52.73
CA THR A 236 11.17 -10.82 -53.79
C THR A 236 10.16 -10.38 -54.83
N GLY A 237 10.02 -9.08 -55.01
CA GLY A 237 9.22 -8.47 -56.08
C GLY A 237 9.99 -8.44 -57.38
N ILE A 238 9.38 -8.92 -58.46
CA ILE A 238 9.94 -8.78 -59.81
C ILE A 238 9.19 -7.65 -60.51
N LEU A 239 9.91 -6.59 -60.86
CA LEU A 239 9.36 -5.51 -61.66
C LEU A 239 9.77 -5.72 -63.13
N SER A 240 8.84 -5.56 -64.03
CA SER A 240 9.06 -5.69 -65.49
C SER A 240 8.85 -4.35 -66.19
N GLY A 241 9.32 -4.25 -67.45
CA GLY A 241 9.06 -3.04 -68.24
C GLY A 241 9.87 -1.81 -67.85
N GLY A 242 11.03 -1.96 -67.19
CA GLY A 242 11.87 -0.83 -66.81
C GLY A 242 11.39 -0.08 -65.54
N ALA A 243 10.41 -0.62 -64.79
CA ALA A 243 9.93 -0.02 -63.55
C ALA A 243 11.04 -0.09 -62.48
N THR A 244 11.28 1.00 -61.80
CA THR A 244 12.21 1.08 -60.66
C THR A 244 11.41 1.33 -59.37
N PHE A 245 11.76 0.58 -58.33
CA PHE A 245 11.18 0.81 -56.99
C PHE A 245 12.12 1.71 -56.20
N LYS A 246 11.65 2.89 -55.84
CA LYS A 246 12.30 3.77 -54.90
C LYS A 246 11.60 3.65 -53.55
N ALA A 247 12.25 3.01 -52.58
CA ALA A 247 11.80 3.02 -51.24
C ALA A 247 11.84 4.46 -50.70
N THR A 248 10.69 5.01 -50.34
CA THR A 248 10.60 6.20 -49.49
C THR A 248 10.84 5.74 -48.08
N GLN A 249 12.07 5.36 -47.77
CA GLN A 249 12.45 5.05 -46.38
C GLN A 249 12.33 6.36 -45.55
N ILE A 250 11.21 6.50 -44.90
CA ILE A 250 11.24 7.08 -43.55
C ILE A 250 11.77 5.93 -42.72
N ASP A 251 13.04 5.90 -42.48
CA ASP A 251 13.65 5.05 -41.48
C ASP A 251 13.21 5.64 -40.14
N PRO A 252 12.12 5.15 -39.50
CA PRO A 252 11.84 5.59 -38.16
C PRO A 252 12.98 4.93 -37.40
N GLU A 253 13.90 5.74 -36.95
CA GLU A 253 14.95 5.30 -36.05
C GLU A 253 14.27 4.41 -35.02
N ASN A 254 14.47 3.10 -35.12
CA ASN A 254 13.84 2.11 -34.24
C ASN A 254 14.07 2.46 -32.76
N ALA A 255 15.17 3.18 -32.48
CA ALA A 255 15.50 3.75 -31.20
C ALA A 255 14.47 4.78 -30.71
N GLN A 256 14.03 5.73 -31.56
CA GLN A 256 13.07 6.78 -31.16
C GLN A 256 11.67 6.22 -30.90
N ALA A 257 11.24 5.20 -31.65
CA ALA A 257 9.96 4.54 -31.40
C ALA A 257 9.96 3.77 -30.07
N ILE A 258 11.06 3.08 -29.75
CA ILE A 258 11.24 2.37 -28.49
C ILE A 258 11.28 3.38 -27.32
N GLU A 259 12.00 4.49 -27.48
CA GLU A 259 12.11 5.54 -26.46
C GLU A 259 10.78 6.23 -26.21
N SER A 260 10.00 6.51 -27.26
CA SER A 260 8.64 7.07 -27.14
C SER A 260 7.69 6.12 -26.40
N ARG A 261 7.76 4.81 -26.65
CA ARG A 261 6.98 3.82 -25.89
C ARG A 261 7.39 3.74 -24.43
N ARG A 262 8.70 3.82 -24.14
CA ARG A 262 9.22 3.86 -22.78
C ARG A 262 8.73 5.11 -22.04
N PHE A 263 8.79 6.26 -22.68
CA PHE A 263 8.26 7.51 -22.14
C PHE A 263 6.77 7.43 -21.82
N ALA A 264 5.97 6.81 -22.70
CA ALA A 264 4.54 6.61 -22.47
C ALA A 264 4.27 5.75 -21.21
N VAL A 265 5.08 4.71 -20.97
CA VAL A 265 4.97 3.91 -19.74
C VAL A 265 5.35 4.73 -18.49
N GLU A 266 6.40 5.54 -18.57
CA GLU A 266 6.81 6.44 -17.48
C GLU A 266 5.76 7.53 -17.20
N GLU A 267 5.04 7.98 -18.22
CA GLU A 267 3.93 8.92 -18.06
C GLU A 267 2.75 8.27 -17.35
N VAL A 268 2.38 7.04 -17.72
CA VAL A 268 1.38 6.25 -17.00
C VAL A 268 1.81 6.04 -15.53
N ALA A 269 3.06 5.73 -15.28
CA ALA A 269 3.61 5.57 -13.93
C ALA A 269 3.40 6.85 -13.08
N ARG A 270 3.64 8.03 -13.66
CA ARG A 270 3.39 9.34 -13.01
C ARG A 270 1.90 9.58 -12.75
N ILE A 271 1.02 9.28 -13.70
CA ILE A 271 -0.43 9.47 -13.57
C ILE A 271 -1.00 8.64 -12.40
N PHE A 272 -0.53 7.40 -12.23
CA PHE A 272 -0.99 6.51 -11.16
C PHE A 272 -0.11 6.56 -9.91
N SER A 273 0.89 7.44 -9.86
CA SER A 273 1.83 7.57 -8.73
C SER A 273 2.50 6.24 -8.39
N THR A 274 2.86 5.47 -9.41
CA THR A 274 3.51 4.17 -9.30
C THR A 274 4.96 4.30 -9.78
N PRO A 275 5.96 3.76 -9.07
CA PRO A 275 7.34 3.76 -9.55
C PRO A 275 7.47 3.02 -10.87
N SER A 276 8.19 3.60 -11.83
CA SER A 276 8.33 3.05 -13.18
C SER A 276 8.98 1.66 -13.23
N HIS A 277 9.89 1.35 -12.29
CA HIS A 277 10.52 0.04 -12.20
C HIS A 277 9.53 -1.08 -11.87
N LEU A 278 8.44 -0.79 -11.14
CA LEU A 278 7.36 -1.76 -10.87
C LEU A 278 6.49 -2.05 -12.11
N LEU A 279 6.59 -1.20 -13.14
CA LEU A 279 5.99 -1.40 -14.45
C LEU A 279 6.98 -1.99 -15.47
N ASN A 280 8.08 -2.61 -15.00
CA ASN A 280 9.12 -3.23 -15.81
C ASN A 280 9.84 -2.26 -16.78
N VAL A 281 9.93 -0.97 -16.43
CA VAL A 281 10.80 -0.04 -17.13
C VAL A 281 12.23 -0.22 -16.63
N PRO A 282 13.18 -0.66 -17.45
CA PRO A 282 14.56 -0.84 -17.03
C PRO A 282 15.16 0.49 -16.58
N GLY A 283 15.69 0.53 -15.37
CA GLY A 283 16.41 1.67 -14.81
C GLY A 283 17.84 1.28 -14.45
N THR A 284 18.73 2.25 -14.34
CA THR A 284 20.12 2.08 -13.89
C THR A 284 20.26 2.10 -12.37
N THR A 285 19.18 1.82 -11.66
CA THR A 285 19.06 2.02 -10.22
C THR A 285 19.64 0.83 -9.44
N SER A 286 20.41 1.07 -8.38
CA SER A 286 20.94 0.02 -7.50
C SER A 286 19.83 -0.65 -6.67
N TYR A 287 20.05 -1.88 -6.18
CA TYR A 287 19.07 -2.61 -5.36
C TYR A 287 18.64 -1.84 -4.10
N ALA A 288 19.58 -1.20 -3.39
CA ALA A 288 19.27 -0.39 -2.22
C ALA A 288 18.35 0.80 -2.54
N SER A 289 18.53 1.42 -3.69
CA SER A 289 17.69 2.52 -4.18
C SER A 289 16.30 2.04 -4.63
N LEU A 290 16.20 0.80 -5.12
CA LEU A 290 14.89 0.19 -5.45
C LEU A 290 14.08 -0.12 -4.19
N GLU A 291 14.71 -0.60 -3.14
CA GLU A 291 14.07 -0.87 -1.85
C GLU A 291 13.55 0.42 -1.21
N GLU A 292 14.36 1.48 -1.21
CA GLU A 292 13.93 2.80 -0.73
C GLU A 292 12.80 3.39 -1.59
N SER A 293 12.86 3.22 -2.90
CA SER A 293 11.79 3.63 -3.83
C SER A 293 10.48 2.88 -3.54
N ASN A 294 10.54 1.58 -3.28
CA ASN A 294 9.37 0.79 -2.88
C ASN A 294 8.79 1.29 -1.56
N ARG A 295 9.63 1.53 -0.56
CA ARG A 295 9.21 2.07 0.74
C ARG A 295 8.56 3.45 0.58
N SER A 296 9.15 4.33 -0.22
CA SER A 296 8.60 5.65 -0.53
C SER A 296 7.22 5.53 -1.20
N TRP A 297 7.04 4.59 -2.13
CA TRP A 297 5.76 4.36 -2.80
C TRP A 297 4.64 3.95 -1.84
N TRP A 298 4.95 3.16 -0.80
CA TRP A 298 3.96 2.82 0.23
C TRP A 298 3.40 4.06 0.92
N VAL A 299 4.28 5.01 1.23
CA VAL A 299 3.91 6.23 1.97
C VAL A 299 3.26 7.26 1.05
N THR A 300 3.79 7.45 -0.15
CA THR A 300 3.37 8.54 -1.05
C THR A 300 2.29 8.13 -2.05
N GLY A 301 2.31 6.89 -2.52
CA GLY A 301 1.37 6.37 -3.51
C GLY A 301 0.17 5.65 -2.91
N LEU A 302 0.39 4.69 -2.01
CA LEU A 302 -0.68 3.83 -1.50
C LEU A 302 -1.38 4.39 -0.25
N ARG A 303 -0.63 5.01 0.68
CA ARG A 303 -1.21 5.55 1.92
C ARG A 303 -2.37 6.54 1.70
N PRO A 304 -2.32 7.48 0.72
CA PRO A 304 -3.44 8.36 0.45
C PRO A 304 -4.71 7.62 0.00
N ILE A 305 -4.57 6.54 -0.77
CA ILE A 305 -5.70 5.70 -1.21
C ILE A 305 -6.31 4.98 0.00
N LEU A 306 -5.45 4.39 0.84
CA LEU A 306 -5.87 3.73 2.07
C LEU A 306 -6.59 4.69 3.03
N ALA A 307 -6.08 5.91 3.19
CA ALA A 307 -6.72 6.92 4.03
C ALA A 307 -8.15 7.22 3.57
N ARG A 308 -8.38 7.39 2.25
CA ARG A 308 -9.72 7.60 1.71
C ARG A 308 -10.67 6.43 1.98
N LEU A 309 -10.18 5.19 1.86
CA LEU A 309 -10.95 3.99 2.20
C LEU A 309 -11.27 3.93 3.71
N GLU A 310 -10.26 4.20 4.57
CA GLU A 310 -10.40 4.25 6.01
C GLU A 310 -11.44 5.30 6.44
N ASP A 311 -11.32 6.52 5.92
CA ASP A 311 -12.20 7.63 6.26
C ASP A 311 -13.65 7.38 5.79
N ALA A 312 -13.83 6.79 4.62
CA ALA A 312 -15.14 6.53 4.06
C ALA A 312 -15.87 5.34 4.72
N LEU A 313 -15.14 4.30 5.13
CA LEU A 313 -15.73 3.08 5.68
C LEU A 313 -15.79 3.08 7.21
N SER A 314 -14.95 3.87 7.91
CA SER A 314 -14.98 3.96 9.37
C SER A 314 -16.34 4.38 9.95
N PRO A 315 -17.10 5.32 9.34
CA PRO A 315 -18.43 5.66 9.82
C PRO A 315 -19.42 4.50 9.82
N LEU A 316 -19.24 3.50 8.94
CA LEU A 316 -20.05 2.30 8.94
C LEU A 316 -19.82 1.46 10.21
N LEU A 317 -18.55 1.33 10.63
CA LEU A 317 -18.20 0.64 11.87
C LEU A 317 -18.71 1.39 13.10
N ALA A 318 -18.53 2.71 13.12
CA ALA A 318 -19.02 3.57 14.21
C ALA A 318 -20.56 3.44 14.38
N ARG A 319 -21.30 3.45 13.28
CA ARG A 319 -22.77 3.30 13.30
C ARG A 319 -23.21 1.95 13.84
N GLU A 320 -22.56 0.85 13.43
CA GLU A 320 -22.90 -0.50 13.86
C GLU A 320 -22.49 -0.75 15.31
N SER A 321 -21.40 -0.16 15.77
CA SER A 321 -20.89 -0.31 17.14
C SER A 321 -21.64 0.54 18.16
N GLY A 322 -22.43 1.51 17.73
CA GLY A 322 -23.05 2.50 18.61
C GLY A 322 -22.06 3.46 19.28
N GLY A 323 -20.80 3.51 18.80
CA GLY A 323 -19.75 4.35 19.33
C GLY A 323 -19.07 5.17 18.24
N GLU A 324 -18.98 6.50 18.40
CA GLU A 324 -18.37 7.41 17.44
C GLU A 324 -16.84 7.22 17.26
N ASN A 325 -16.21 6.50 18.19
CA ASN A 325 -14.75 6.35 18.25
C ASN A 325 -14.22 5.09 17.54
N ALA A 326 -15.08 4.31 16.86
CA ALA A 326 -14.67 3.11 16.15
C ALA A 326 -14.20 3.45 14.73
N PHE A 327 -13.09 2.86 14.28
CA PHE A 327 -12.50 3.12 12.97
C PHE A 327 -11.78 1.90 12.40
N LEU A 328 -11.62 1.89 11.08
CA LEU A 328 -10.90 0.87 10.33
C LEU A 328 -9.45 1.31 10.06
N ARG A 329 -8.54 0.35 10.00
CA ARG A 329 -7.16 0.53 9.58
C ARG A 329 -6.70 -0.62 8.71
N TRP A 330 -6.11 -0.28 7.57
CA TRP A 330 -5.35 -1.24 6.77
C TRP A 330 -3.97 -1.44 7.37
N ASN A 331 -3.61 -2.68 7.59
CA ASN A 331 -2.30 -3.02 8.17
C ASN A 331 -1.25 -3.08 7.06
N ILE A 332 -0.57 -1.95 6.84
CA ILE A 332 0.52 -1.84 5.87
C ILE A 332 1.75 -2.64 6.34
N ASP A 333 1.96 -2.75 7.65
CA ASP A 333 3.11 -3.46 8.23
C ASP A 333 3.11 -4.94 7.82
N ALA A 334 1.97 -5.49 7.45
CA ALA A 334 1.87 -6.86 6.94
C ALA A 334 2.67 -7.09 5.65
N ILE A 335 2.94 -6.06 4.84
CA ILE A 335 3.73 -6.18 3.60
C ILE A 335 5.18 -5.74 3.82
N VAL A 336 5.42 -4.71 4.65
CA VAL A 336 6.77 -4.25 4.98
C VAL A 336 7.56 -5.32 5.76
N ARG A 337 6.88 -6.36 6.23
CA ARG A 337 7.42 -7.52 6.96
C ARG A 337 8.31 -8.46 6.12
N SER A 338 8.94 -7.98 5.06
CA SER A 338 9.67 -8.84 4.12
C SER A 338 10.97 -9.44 4.67
N ASP A 339 11.58 -8.87 5.69
CA ASP A 339 12.77 -9.42 6.31
C ASP A 339 12.56 -9.84 7.78
N LEU A 340 12.70 -11.16 8.03
CA LEU A 340 12.59 -11.75 9.36
C LEU A 340 13.62 -11.15 10.35
N SER A 341 14.81 -10.78 9.84
CA SER A 341 15.89 -10.23 10.68
C SER A 341 15.54 -8.82 11.16
N THR A 342 15.12 -7.94 10.27
CA THR A 342 14.70 -6.56 10.58
C THR A 342 13.49 -6.55 11.52
N ARG A 343 12.54 -7.47 11.29
CA ARG A 343 11.37 -7.63 12.15
C ARG A 343 11.74 -8.10 13.56
N SER A 344 12.57 -9.12 13.66
CA SER A 344 13.05 -9.64 14.95
C SER A 344 13.83 -8.58 15.73
N GLN A 345 14.61 -7.76 15.04
CA GLN A 345 15.34 -6.66 15.64
C GLN A 345 14.41 -5.54 16.13
N SER A 346 13.37 -5.21 15.37
CA SER A 346 12.33 -4.26 15.77
C SER A 346 11.56 -4.74 17.00
N TYR A 347 11.20 -6.03 17.07
CA TYR A 347 10.58 -6.63 18.25
C TYR A 347 11.49 -6.62 19.46
N SER A 348 12.76 -6.99 19.28
CA SER A 348 13.76 -6.93 20.36
C SER A 348 13.87 -5.51 20.91
N THR A 349 13.95 -4.52 20.03
CA THR A 349 13.99 -3.11 20.42
C THR A 349 12.71 -2.70 21.15
N GLY A 350 11.53 -3.13 20.67
CA GLY A 350 10.24 -2.82 21.30
C GLY A 350 10.07 -3.42 22.70
N LEU A 351 10.52 -4.67 22.87
CA LEU A 351 10.56 -5.35 24.17
C LEU A 351 11.53 -4.68 25.13
N GLN A 352 12.71 -4.30 24.64
CA GLN A 352 13.74 -3.62 25.45
C GLN A 352 13.35 -2.20 25.82
N ALA A 353 12.71 -1.46 24.90
CA ALA A 353 12.23 -0.10 25.14
C ALA A 353 10.96 -0.06 26.00
N GLY A 354 10.33 -1.21 26.24
CA GLY A 354 9.19 -1.33 27.13
C GLY A 354 7.87 -0.80 26.56
N TYR A 355 7.69 -0.78 25.25
CA TYR A 355 6.40 -0.44 24.63
C TYR A 355 5.68 -1.65 24.01
N LEU A 356 6.33 -2.84 23.98
CA LEU A 356 5.74 -4.12 23.58
C LEU A 356 5.86 -5.15 24.69
N SER A 357 4.81 -5.95 24.86
CA SER A 357 4.85 -7.16 25.67
C SER A 357 5.18 -8.40 24.82
N VAL A 358 5.53 -9.51 25.43
CA VAL A 358 5.77 -10.78 24.72
C VAL A 358 4.50 -11.24 23.99
N ASN A 359 3.33 -11.08 24.61
CA ASN A 359 2.06 -11.44 24.00
C ASN A 359 1.68 -10.50 22.85
N ASP A 360 2.11 -9.24 22.86
CA ASP A 360 1.92 -8.35 21.71
C ASP A 360 2.71 -8.83 20.51
N VAL A 361 3.98 -9.20 20.69
CA VAL A 361 4.83 -9.77 19.64
C VAL A 361 4.23 -11.08 19.10
N ARG A 362 3.76 -11.96 19.99
CA ARG A 362 3.10 -13.21 19.58
C ARG A 362 1.84 -12.97 18.76
N ARG A 363 1.02 -11.98 19.16
CA ARG A 363 -0.17 -11.57 18.38
C ARG A 363 0.18 -10.99 17.00
N LEU A 364 1.29 -10.25 16.93
CA LEU A 364 1.79 -9.71 15.66
C LEU A 364 2.28 -10.81 14.69
N GLU A 365 2.72 -11.96 15.24
CA GLU A 365 3.17 -13.13 14.47
C GLU A 365 2.08 -14.22 14.34
N ASP A 366 0.81 -13.91 14.64
CA ASP A 366 -0.32 -14.85 14.66
C ASP A 366 -0.08 -16.10 15.55
N LEU A 367 0.78 -15.98 16.56
CA LEU A 367 1.06 -17.02 17.51
C LEU A 367 0.05 -16.94 18.68
N ARG A 368 -0.32 -18.12 19.22
CA ARG A 368 -1.20 -18.18 20.40
C ARG A 368 -0.55 -17.43 21.59
N PRO A 369 -1.28 -16.50 22.25
CA PRO A 369 -0.77 -15.85 23.45
C PRO A 369 -0.36 -16.88 24.53
N MET A 370 0.63 -16.55 25.32
CA MET A 370 0.99 -17.33 26.51
C MET A 370 0.00 -17.02 27.63
N GLU A 371 -0.38 -18.03 28.38
CA GLU A 371 -1.36 -17.90 29.49
C GLU A 371 -0.72 -17.30 30.77
N ASP A 372 0.60 -17.10 30.75
CA ASP A 372 1.32 -16.49 31.87
C ASP A 372 1.08 -14.96 31.90
N ALA A 373 0.61 -14.45 33.03
CA ALA A 373 0.38 -13.03 33.25
C ALA A 373 1.67 -12.17 33.03
N SER A 374 2.84 -12.75 33.25
CA SER A 374 4.13 -12.08 33.01
C SER A 374 4.40 -11.81 31.51
N ALA A 375 3.72 -12.51 30.61
CA ALA A 375 3.86 -12.33 29.16
C ALA A 375 3.11 -11.11 28.61
N ASP A 376 2.11 -10.60 29.34
CA ASP A 376 1.42 -9.33 29.04
C ASP A 376 2.10 -8.13 29.75
N ALA A 377 3.02 -8.40 30.69
CA ALA A 377 3.73 -7.34 31.39
C ALA A 377 4.79 -6.70 30.48
N VAL A 378 4.76 -5.39 30.40
CA VAL A 378 5.79 -4.60 29.73
C VAL A 378 7.02 -4.54 30.64
N ARG A 379 8.19 -4.90 30.10
CA ARG A 379 9.45 -4.93 30.83
C ARG A 379 10.33 -3.77 30.39
N VAL A 380 10.67 -2.90 31.32
CA VAL A 380 11.62 -1.81 31.08
C VAL A 380 12.96 -2.20 31.72
N PRO A 381 14.09 -2.05 31.01
CA PRO A 381 15.40 -2.26 31.64
C PRO A 381 15.54 -1.40 32.89
N LEU A 382 16.12 -1.97 33.96
CA LEU A 382 16.33 -1.27 35.25
C LEU A 382 17.09 0.07 35.09
N ALA A 383 17.89 0.20 34.03
CA ALA A 383 18.59 1.45 33.71
C ALA A 383 17.67 2.58 33.21
N ASN A 384 16.48 2.23 32.70
CA ASN A 384 15.51 3.18 32.13
C ASN A 384 14.31 3.41 33.06
N VAL A 385 14.30 2.82 34.25
CA VAL A 385 13.23 3.08 35.23
C VAL A 385 13.35 4.53 35.69
N ASN A 386 12.25 5.25 35.53
CA ASN A 386 12.20 6.69 35.81
C ASN A 386 12.55 6.96 37.29
N ILE A 387 13.42 7.93 37.51
CA ILE A 387 13.97 8.29 38.82
C ILE A 387 12.85 8.78 39.79
N SER A 388 11.64 8.96 39.32
CA SER A 388 10.48 9.34 40.13
C SER A 388 9.86 8.22 40.97
N ASP A 389 10.28 6.97 40.81
CA ASP A 389 9.97 5.89 41.77
C ASP A 389 10.88 6.03 43.00
N ALA A 390 10.51 7.03 43.79
CA ALA A 390 11.16 7.29 45.08
C ALA A 390 11.16 6.04 45.98
N ASP A 391 10.19 5.17 45.85
CA ASP A 391 10.07 3.94 46.61
C ASP A 391 11.16 2.90 46.24
N VAL A 392 11.48 2.75 44.96
CA VAL A 392 12.52 1.80 44.51
C VAL A 392 13.92 2.29 44.91
N ARG A 393 14.15 3.60 44.87
CA ARG A 393 15.40 4.20 45.35
C ARG A 393 15.53 4.05 46.87
N ALA A 394 14.48 4.39 47.61
CA ALA A 394 14.45 4.26 49.06
C ALA A 394 14.65 2.80 49.48
N GLN A 395 14.11 1.85 48.75
CA GLN A 395 14.31 0.43 49.01
C GLN A 395 15.75 -0.04 48.70
N ARG A 396 16.35 0.43 47.60
CA ARG A 396 17.78 0.17 47.32
C ARG A 396 18.71 0.79 48.35
N GLU A 397 18.45 2.02 48.76
CA GLU A 397 19.25 2.69 49.81
C GLU A 397 19.13 1.95 51.15
N ARG A 398 17.92 1.47 51.51
CA ARG A 398 17.70 0.66 52.72
C ARG A 398 18.48 -0.68 52.67
N VAL A 399 18.44 -1.36 51.51
CA VAL A 399 19.19 -2.61 51.32
C VAL A 399 20.71 -2.36 51.38
N GLN A 400 21.19 -1.26 50.82
CA GLN A 400 22.59 -0.90 50.86
C GLN A 400 23.02 -0.50 52.26
N MET A 401 22.20 0.26 52.99
CA MET A 401 22.43 0.61 54.39
C MET A 401 22.41 -0.64 55.31
N ALA A 402 21.50 -1.59 55.08
CA ALA A 402 21.47 -2.85 55.78
C ALA A 402 22.78 -3.62 55.61
N ARG A 403 23.27 -3.71 54.39
CA ARG A 403 24.54 -4.35 54.05
C ARG A 403 25.70 -3.67 54.79
N ASP A 404 25.78 -2.36 54.75
CA ASP A 404 26.88 -1.60 55.36
C ASP A 404 26.86 -1.71 56.90
N LEU A 405 25.70 -1.74 57.54
CA LEU A 405 25.56 -1.96 58.98
C LEU A 405 25.93 -3.38 59.39
N VAL A 406 25.55 -4.39 58.61
CA VAL A 406 25.98 -5.79 58.88
C VAL A 406 27.48 -5.94 58.70
N PHE A 407 28.09 -5.29 57.71
CA PHE A 407 29.55 -5.26 57.55
C PHE A 407 30.28 -4.53 58.70
N ALA A 408 29.61 -3.53 59.29
CA ALA A 408 30.13 -2.84 60.49
C ALA A 408 29.99 -3.64 61.77
N GLY A 409 29.43 -4.86 61.73
CA GLY A 409 29.33 -5.77 62.83
C GLY A 409 28.05 -5.75 63.66
N TYR A 410 27.00 -5.06 63.14
CA TYR A 410 25.70 -5.09 63.79
C TYR A 410 24.92 -6.39 63.46
N ASP A 411 24.09 -6.83 64.39
CA ASP A 411 23.30 -8.04 64.21
C ASP A 411 22.31 -7.92 63.04
N PRO A 412 22.35 -8.88 62.07
CA PRO A 412 21.57 -8.81 60.86
C PRO A 412 20.05 -8.74 61.12
N ALA A 413 19.52 -9.45 62.09
CA ALA A 413 18.08 -9.45 62.41
C ALA A 413 17.62 -8.09 62.91
N SER A 414 18.39 -7.48 63.82
CA SER A 414 18.12 -6.14 64.34
C SER A 414 18.22 -5.03 63.27
N VAL A 415 19.12 -5.19 62.30
CA VAL A 415 19.28 -4.25 61.16
C VAL A 415 18.12 -4.32 60.21
N LEU A 416 17.64 -5.52 59.91
CA LEU A 416 16.46 -5.69 59.04
C LEU A 416 15.20 -5.10 59.66
N GLU A 417 15.00 -5.32 60.96
CA GLU A 417 13.85 -4.76 61.72
C GLU A 417 13.92 -3.23 61.78
N MET A 418 15.08 -2.66 62.05
CA MET A 418 15.32 -1.22 62.11
C MET A 418 15.01 -0.51 60.77
N LEU A 419 15.34 -1.15 59.67
CA LEU A 419 15.17 -0.60 58.31
C LEU A 419 13.81 -0.95 57.69
N GLY A 420 12.96 -1.74 58.39
CA GLY A 420 11.64 -2.16 57.92
C GLY A 420 11.73 -3.10 56.69
N LEU A 421 12.80 -3.86 56.59
CA LEU A 421 12.98 -4.89 55.56
C LEU A 421 12.40 -6.24 56.04
N PRO A 422 11.88 -7.08 55.14
CA PRO A 422 11.36 -8.38 55.52
C PRO A 422 12.45 -9.25 56.14
N ALA A 423 12.12 -10.00 57.17
CA ALA A 423 13.02 -10.94 57.81
C ALA A 423 13.46 -12.00 56.78
N MET A 424 14.77 -12.19 56.69
CA MET A 424 15.36 -13.19 55.81
C MET A 424 16.17 -14.19 56.66
N GLU A 425 15.93 -15.47 56.44
CA GLU A 425 16.73 -16.53 57.09
C GLU A 425 18.11 -16.62 56.40
N HIS A 426 19.14 -16.55 57.20
CA HIS A 426 20.52 -16.71 56.73
C HIS A 426 20.79 -18.20 56.52
N SER A 427 21.25 -18.59 55.34
CA SER A 427 21.54 -19.99 54.98
C SER A 427 22.72 -20.63 55.74
N GLY A 428 23.39 -19.85 56.55
CA GLY A 428 24.59 -20.28 57.30
C GLY A 428 25.85 -20.41 56.43
N LEU A 429 25.73 -20.19 55.12
CA LEU A 429 26.88 -20.24 54.22
C LEU A 429 27.69 -18.94 54.29
N PRO A 430 29.01 -18.96 54.34
CA PRO A 430 29.85 -17.77 54.28
C PRO A 430 29.67 -17.08 52.91
N SER A 431 29.81 -15.75 52.86
CA SER A 431 29.72 -15.01 51.61
C SER A 431 30.81 -15.52 50.63
N VAL A 432 30.49 -15.43 49.32
CA VAL A 432 31.41 -15.89 48.25
C VAL A 432 32.81 -15.27 48.36
N GLN A 433 32.93 -14.05 48.89
CA GLN A 433 34.22 -13.39 49.14
C GLN A 433 35.00 -14.02 50.30
N LEU A 434 34.34 -14.60 51.31
CA LEU A 434 34.99 -15.30 52.41
C LEU A 434 35.26 -16.76 52.06
N GLN A 435 34.52 -17.37 51.16
CA GLN A 435 34.80 -18.73 50.69
C GLN A 435 36.13 -18.83 49.94
N SER A 436 36.51 -17.84 49.16
CA SER A 436 37.78 -17.82 48.44
C SER A 436 39.03 -17.81 49.41
N VAL A 437 38.91 -17.08 50.49
CA VAL A 437 39.97 -17.00 51.50
C VAL A 437 40.07 -18.29 52.33
N ALA A 438 38.93 -18.89 52.66
CA ALA A 438 38.92 -20.16 53.43
C ALA A 438 39.36 -21.36 52.57
N GLN A 439 39.10 -21.37 51.26
CA GLN A 439 39.63 -22.42 50.38
C GLN A 439 41.12 -22.27 50.15
N ASN A 440 41.64 -21.06 49.96
CA ASN A 440 43.08 -20.83 49.81
C ASN A 440 43.87 -21.22 51.07
N ALA A 441 43.34 -20.95 52.27
CA ALA A 441 43.95 -21.35 53.52
C ALA A 441 44.01 -22.90 53.74
N LYS A 442 42.96 -23.62 53.27
CA LYS A 442 42.97 -25.09 53.28
C LYS A 442 43.89 -25.66 52.21
N THR A 443 44.01 -25.07 51.06
CA THR A 443 44.94 -25.54 50.02
C THR A 443 46.42 -25.29 50.40
N GLU A 444 46.67 -24.18 51.08
CA GLU A 444 48.05 -23.94 51.65
C GLU A 444 48.42 -24.90 52.80
N GLN A 445 47.43 -25.30 53.63
CA GLN A 445 47.70 -26.33 54.68
C GLN A 445 47.87 -27.73 54.09
N GLU A 446 47.03 -28.12 53.11
CA GLU A 446 47.18 -29.40 52.42
C GLU A 446 48.47 -29.45 51.57
N GLY A 447 48.90 -28.35 50.97
CA GLY A 447 50.15 -28.22 50.24
C GLY A 447 51.38 -28.34 51.17
N ALA A 448 51.31 -27.76 52.39
CA ALA A 448 52.34 -27.85 53.37
C ALA A 448 52.49 -29.27 53.99
N ASP A 449 51.37 -29.98 54.17
CA ASP A 449 51.36 -31.37 54.62
C ASP A 449 51.89 -32.34 53.57
N VAL A 450 51.69 -32.11 52.31
CA VAL A 450 52.21 -32.89 51.17
C VAL A 450 53.73 -32.69 51.04
N ASP A 451 54.26 -31.47 51.20
CA ASP A 451 55.69 -31.17 51.19
C ASP A 451 56.40 -31.71 52.38
N ALA A 452 55.75 -31.81 53.54
CA ALA A 452 56.31 -32.47 54.72
C ALA A 452 56.45 -34.00 54.59
N GLN A 453 55.43 -34.66 53.94
CA GLN A 453 55.49 -36.11 53.65
C GLN A 453 56.51 -36.48 52.56
N TYR A 454 56.86 -35.58 51.65
CA TYR A 454 57.89 -35.83 50.63
C TYR A 454 59.30 -35.65 51.13
N LYS A 455 59.56 -34.95 52.29
CA LYS A 455 60.82 -34.77 52.84
C LYS A 455 61.24 -35.94 53.77
N ASP A 456 60.29 -36.69 54.32
CA ASP A 456 60.58 -37.86 55.20
C ASP A 456 60.69 -39.19 54.42
N GLY A 457 60.62 -39.20 53.11
CA GLY A 457 60.71 -40.39 52.24
C GLY A 457 62.00 -40.53 51.44
N VAL A 458 63.03 -39.67 51.70
CA VAL A 458 64.31 -39.73 51.03
C VAL A 458 65.45 -39.65 52.14
N GLU A 459 65.57 -40.68 52.89
CA GLU A 459 66.82 -41.15 53.56
C GLU A 459 66.98 -42.67 53.41
#